data_4537e43bcd21d2d587294c38ceb23a99
#
_entry.id   4537e43bcd21d2d587294c38ceb23a99
#
_cell.length_a   1.000
_cell.length_b   1.000
_cell.length_c   1.000
_cell.angle_alpha   90.00
_cell.angle_beta   90.00
_cell.angle_gamma   90.00
#
_symmetry.space_group_name_H-M   'P 1'
#
loop_
_entity.id
_entity.type
_entity.pdbx_description
1 polymer ?
#
loop_
_entity_poly.entity_id
_entity_poly.type
_entity_poly.pdbx_seq_one_letter_code
_entity_poly.pdbx_strand_id
1 'polypeptide(L)' 'MIYLAISINNGCEYCQASHGVAARKAGMTEEMFGELMAVVAMANETNKLVEGYAVPMDDTLA' A
#
# COMPACT_ATOMS: atom_id res chain seq x y z
N MET A 1 -6.79 -7.87 -3.28
CA MET A 1 -6.45 -6.59 -2.64
C MET A 1 -4.96 -6.30 -2.57
N ILE A 2 -4.12 -7.31 -2.48
CA ILE A 2 -2.66 -7.12 -2.47
C ILE A 2 -2.16 -6.45 -3.75
N TYR A 3 -2.61 -6.90 -4.91
CA TYR A 3 -2.24 -6.25 -6.18
C TYR A 3 -2.66 -4.80 -6.22
N LEU A 4 -3.85 -4.49 -5.71
CA LEU A 4 -4.36 -3.13 -5.67
C LEU A 4 -3.48 -2.24 -4.75
N ALA A 5 -3.12 -2.75 -3.58
CA ALA A 5 -2.27 -2.03 -2.64
C ALA A 5 -0.91 -1.69 -3.26
N ILE A 6 -0.30 -2.65 -3.93
CA ILE A 6 0.99 -2.45 -4.59
C ILE A 6 0.86 -1.43 -5.73
N SER A 7 -0.23 -1.51 -6.50
CA SER A 7 -0.48 -0.58 -7.61
C SER A 7 -0.66 0.85 -7.12
N ILE A 8 -1.36 1.02 -6.00
CA ILE A 8 -1.54 2.34 -5.37
C ILE A 8 -0.20 2.87 -4.90
N ASN A 9 0.58 2.04 -4.21
CA ASN A 9 1.89 2.43 -3.70
C ASN A 9 2.84 2.84 -4.82
N ASN A 10 2.78 2.16 -5.96
CA ASN A 10 3.64 2.43 -7.11
C ASN A 10 3.14 3.58 -8.00
N GLY A 11 1.93 4.09 -7.74
CA GLY A 11 1.36 5.17 -8.54
C GLY A 11 0.99 4.77 -9.96
N CYS A 12 0.70 3.50 -10.20
CA CYS A 12 0.33 3.02 -11.52
C CYS A 12 -1.17 3.23 -11.77
N GLU A 13 -1.53 4.26 -12.54
CA GLU A 13 -2.93 4.59 -12.82
C GLU A 13 -3.69 3.43 -13.47
N TYR A 14 -3.12 2.86 -14.50
CA TYR A 14 -3.74 1.74 -15.21
C TYR A 14 -3.95 0.55 -14.27
N CYS A 15 -2.94 0.23 -13.48
CA CYS A 15 -2.99 -0.89 -12.55
C CYS A 15 -4.01 -0.66 -11.45
N GLN A 16 -4.10 0.58 -10.94
CA GLN A 16 -5.09 0.93 -9.92
C GLN A 16 -6.52 0.75 -10.46
N ALA A 17 -6.77 1.22 -11.66
CA ALA A 17 -8.09 1.08 -12.29
C ALA A 17 -8.43 -0.38 -12.53
N SER A 18 -7.51 -1.13 -13.12
CA SER A 18 -7.68 -2.54 -13.47
C SER A 18 -7.92 -3.41 -12.23
N HIS A 19 -7.03 -3.31 -11.25
CA HIS A 19 -7.13 -4.11 -10.03
C HIS A 19 -8.25 -3.62 -9.10
N GLY A 20 -8.58 -2.34 -9.16
CA GLY A 20 -9.72 -1.79 -8.41
C GLY A 20 -11.04 -2.38 -8.88
N VAL A 21 -11.25 -2.46 -10.20
CA VAL A 21 -12.43 -3.10 -10.77
C VAL A 21 -12.47 -4.58 -10.39
N ALA A 22 -11.36 -5.28 -10.54
CA ALA A 22 -11.28 -6.70 -10.21
C ALA A 22 -11.58 -6.97 -8.73
N ALA A 23 -11.03 -6.14 -7.84
CA ALA A 23 -11.26 -6.27 -6.40
C ALA A 23 -12.72 -6.05 -6.03
N ARG A 24 -13.37 -5.05 -6.63
CA ARG A 24 -14.78 -4.78 -6.39
C ARG A 24 -15.67 -5.91 -6.88
N LYS A 25 -15.34 -6.50 -8.03
CA LYS A 25 -16.04 -7.67 -8.54
C LYS A 25 -15.88 -8.87 -7.63
N ALA A 26 -14.74 -8.98 -6.95
CA ALA A 26 -14.46 -10.05 -6.01
C ALA A 26 -15.07 -9.80 -4.62
N GLY A 27 -15.76 -8.69 -4.43
CA GLY A 27 -16.50 -8.39 -3.20
C GLY A 27 -15.92 -7.32 -2.31
N MET A 28 -14.91 -6.56 -2.78
CA MET A 28 -14.36 -5.45 -2.00
C MET A 28 -15.41 -4.35 -1.82
N THR A 29 -15.68 -4.00 -0.57
CA THR A 29 -16.59 -2.89 -0.24
C THR A 29 -15.80 -1.59 -0.11
N GLU A 30 -16.52 -0.46 -0.08
CA GLU A 30 -15.89 0.84 0.14
C GLU A 30 -15.22 0.92 1.52
N GLU A 31 -15.80 0.25 2.51
CA GLU A 31 -15.21 0.15 3.84
C GLU A 31 -13.87 -0.59 3.79
N MET A 32 -13.83 -1.72 3.08
CA MET A 32 -12.60 -2.49 2.89
C MET A 32 -11.55 -1.68 2.14
N PHE A 33 -11.98 -0.92 1.14
CA PHE A 33 -11.08 -0.04 0.40
C PHE A 33 -10.48 1.03 1.31
N GLY A 34 -11.30 1.62 2.19
CA GLY A 34 -10.82 2.60 3.17
C GLY A 34 -9.78 2.02 4.11
N GLU A 35 -9.98 0.78 4.57
CA GLU A 35 -8.99 0.09 5.41
C GLU A 35 -7.70 -0.17 4.64
N LEU A 36 -7.80 -0.56 3.39
CA LEU A 36 -6.65 -0.76 2.52
C LEU A 36 -5.84 0.52 2.38
N MET A 37 -6.50 1.63 2.13
CA MET A 37 -5.86 2.93 1.99
C MET A 37 -5.17 3.38 3.27
N ALA A 38 -5.79 3.11 4.42
CA ALA A 38 -5.19 3.43 5.72
C ALA A 38 -3.87 2.68 5.92
N VAL A 39 -3.83 1.40 5.56
CA VAL A 39 -2.61 0.58 5.68
C VAL A 39 -1.53 1.07 4.70
N VAL A 40 -1.90 1.32 3.45
CA VAL A 40 -0.95 1.80 2.43
C VAL A 40 -0.34 3.14 2.86
N ALA A 41 -1.17 4.06 3.33
CA ALA A 41 -0.70 5.38 3.77
C ALA A 41 0.22 5.29 4.97
N MET A 42 -0.15 4.48 5.98
CA MET A 42 0.67 4.30 7.18
C MET A 42 2.01 3.64 6.86
N ALA A 43 2.01 2.62 6.01
CA ALA A 43 3.24 1.95 5.61
C ALA A 43 4.18 2.90 4.88
N ASN A 44 3.63 3.74 4.00
CA ASN A 44 4.43 4.74 3.30
C ASN A 44 5.00 5.79 4.24
N GLU A 45 4.21 6.23 5.21
CA GLU A 45 4.68 7.20 6.21
C GLU A 45 5.88 6.65 6.97
N THR A 46 5.76 5.46 7.55
CA THR A 46 6.85 4.87 8.33
C THR A 46 8.07 4.58 7.47
N ASN A 47 7.88 4.07 6.27
CA ASN A 47 8.99 3.79 5.35
C ASN A 47 9.74 5.06 4.98
N LYS A 48 9.01 6.15 4.73
CA LYS A 48 9.64 7.43 4.37
C LYS A 48 10.38 8.07 5.54
N LEU A 49 9.85 7.93 6.75
CA LEU A 49 10.53 8.44 7.94
C LEU A 49 11.84 7.70 8.19
N VAL A 50 11.82 6.37 8.11
CA VAL A 50 13.02 5.55 8.28
C VAL A 50 14.06 5.88 7.22
N GLU A 51 13.63 6.00 5.97
CA GLU A 51 14.50 6.31 4.84
C GLU A 51 15.07 7.72 4.94
N GLY A 52 14.21 8.71 5.20
CA GLY A 52 14.60 10.11 5.26
C GLY A 52 15.54 10.44 6.41
N TYR A 53 15.35 9.77 7.54
CA TYR A 53 16.24 9.94 8.68
C TYR A 53 17.45 9.01 8.66
N ALA A 54 17.54 8.18 7.61
CA ALA A 54 18.66 7.22 7.45
C ALA A 54 18.85 6.35 8.69
N VAL A 55 17.74 5.84 9.24
CA VAL A 55 17.79 5.01 10.45
C VAL A 55 18.64 3.77 10.17
N PRO A 56 19.67 3.50 11.00
CA PRO A 56 20.53 2.34 10.76
C PRO A 56 19.79 1.03 11.04
N MET A 57 20.18 -0.01 10.31
CA MET A 57 19.60 -1.34 10.50
C MET A 57 20.03 -1.91 11.85
N ASP A 58 19.08 -2.48 12.58
CA ASP A 58 19.36 -3.16 13.84
C ASP A 58 20.19 -4.43 13.57
N ASP A 59 21.14 -4.73 14.45
CA ASP A 59 21.98 -5.92 14.29
C ASP A 59 21.18 -7.21 14.24
N THR A 60 20.03 -7.24 14.93
CA THR A 60 19.15 -8.41 14.95
C THR A 60 18.45 -8.66 13.62
N LEU A 61 18.47 -7.68 12.71
CA LEU A 61 17.82 -7.77 11.41
C LEU A 61 18.81 -8.05 10.27
N ALA A 62 20.09 -7.93 10.56
CA ALA A 62 21.13 -8.09 9.55
C ALA A 62 21.46 -9.55 9.24
#